data_fdb8fd27351bce7d26c67286b015a843
#
_entry.id   fdb8fd27351bce7d26c67286b015a843
#
_cell.length_a   1.000
_cell.length_b   1.000
_cell.length_c   1.000
_cell.angle_alpha   90.00
_cell.angle_beta   90.00
_cell.angle_gamma   90.00
#
_symmetry.space_group_name_H-M   'P 1'
#
loop_
_entity.id
_entity.type
_entity.pdbx_description
1 polymer ?
#
loop_
_entity_poly.entity_id
_entity_poly.type
_entity_poly.pdbx_seq_one_letter_code
_entity_poly.pdbx_strand_id
1 'polypeptide(L)'
;AEATAMYWASTYFTEVKGISGDRAASFAALFYIGITLGRFASGFITERLGDRRMILLGTGILACGIMILLIPVRSYMTAFAAFLVIGFGCAPIYPCIIHSTPANFGAENSGAIIGIQMASAYVGSTFIPPLFGLFGNAVGFSVMPVYLLAFFALMIIMTEATFRITGKPGGKN
;
A
#
# COMPACT_ATOMS: atom_id res chain seq x y z
N ALA A 1 -0.62 -5.64 3.36
CA ALA A 1 -1.28 -4.40 3.77
C ALA A 1 -2.34 -3.95 2.75
N GLU A 2 -1.98 -3.71 1.48
CA GLU A 2 -2.91 -3.25 0.43
C GLU A 2 -4.13 -4.17 0.33
N ALA A 3 -3.93 -5.47 0.08
CA ALA A 3 -5.02 -6.44 -0.03
C ALA A 3 -5.89 -6.49 1.24
N THR A 4 -5.30 -6.40 2.42
CA THR A 4 -6.05 -6.36 3.68
C THR A 4 -6.92 -5.10 3.77
N ALA A 5 -6.37 -3.94 3.42
CA ALA A 5 -7.14 -2.69 3.39
C ALA A 5 -8.32 -2.79 2.42
N MET A 6 -8.11 -3.39 1.24
CA MET A 6 -9.16 -3.60 0.24
C MET A 6 -10.29 -4.51 0.75
N TYR A 7 -9.95 -5.68 1.31
CA TYR A 7 -10.94 -6.66 1.73
C TYR A 7 -11.71 -6.25 2.99
N TRP A 8 -11.04 -5.55 3.92
CA TRP A 8 -11.60 -5.25 5.24
C TRP A 8 -12.05 -3.79 5.41
N ALA A 9 -11.92 -2.95 4.37
CA ALA A 9 -12.36 -1.55 4.41
C ALA A 9 -13.84 -1.43 4.78
N SER A 10 -14.72 -2.20 4.11
CA SER A 10 -16.16 -2.17 4.37
C SER A 10 -16.48 -2.55 5.81
N THR A 11 -15.88 -3.62 6.32
CA THR A 11 -16.04 -4.06 7.72
C THR A 11 -15.55 -3.00 8.70
N TYR A 12 -14.40 -2.36 8.43
CA TYR A 12 -13.90 -1.25 9.23
C TYR A 12 -14.90 -0.09 9.27
N PHE A 13 -15.48 0.28 8.14
CA PHE A 13 -16.47 1.34 8.08
C PHE A 13 -17.76 1.00 8.82
N THR A 14 -18.23 -0.25 8.74
CA THR A 14 -19.45 -0.67 9.44
C THR A 14 -19.22 -0.80 10.95
N GLU A 15 -18.21 -1.53 11.37
CA GLU A 15 -18.03 -1.87 12.77
C GLU A 15 -17.36 -0.76 13.59
N VAL A 16 -16.42 -0.03 12.99
CA VAL A 16 -15.67 1.02 13.72
C VAL A 16 -16.29 2.41 13.56
N LYS A 17 -16.84 2.70 12.37
CA LYS A 17 -17.43 4.02 12.08
C LYS A 17 -18.95 4.05 12.13
N GLY A 18 -19.61 2.90 12.30
CA GLY A 18 -21.07 2.79 12.41
C GLY A 18 -21.83 3.15 11.13
N ILE A 19 -21.23 2.98 9.96
CA ILE A 19 -21.83 3.30 8.66
C ILE A 19 -22.65 2.10 8.19
N SER A 20 -23.83 2.35 7.57
CA SER A 20 -24.63 1.27 6.97
C SER A 20 -23.85 0.51 5.90
N GLY A 21 -24.07 -0.81 5.78
CA GLY A 21 -23.32 -1.70 4.90
C GLY A 21 -23.26 -1.22 3.45
N ASP A 22 -24.37 -0.74 2.88
CA ASP A 22 -24.43 -0.26 1.51
C ASP A 22 -23.51 0.96 1.27
N ARG A 23 -23.48 1.89 2.23
CA ARG A 23 -22.56 3.05 2.18
C ARG A 23 -21.11 2.64 2.43
N ALA A 24 -20.87 1.70 3.35
CA ALA A 24 -19.55 1.21 3.65
C ALA A 24 -18.91 0.53 2.42
N ALA A 25 -19.67 -0.26 1.67
CA ALA A 25 -19.22 -0.84 0.41
C ALA A 25 -18.86 0.22 -0.64
N SER A 26 -19.70 1.25 -0.78
CA SER A 26 -19.43 2.38 -1.69
C SER A 26 -18.15 3.14 -1.27
N PHE A 27 -17.92 3.32 0.02
CA PHE A 27 -16.73 3.99 0.53
C PHE A 27 -15.47 3.14 0.37
N ALA A 28 -15.57 1.82 0.53
CA ALA A 28 -14.46 0.91 0.25
C ALA A 28 -14.02 0.99 -1.23
N ALA A 29 -14.95 1.23 -2.16
CA ALA A 29 -14.63 1.41 -3.57
C ALA A 29 -13.71 2.61 -3.85
N LEU A 30 -13.64 3.60 -2.97
CA LEU A 30 -12.74 4.75 -3.14
C LEU A 30 -11.27 4.41 -2.99
N PHE A 31 -10.97 3.38 -2.23
CA PHE A 31 -9.60 2.86 -2.21
C PHE A 31 -9.16 2.44 -3.62
N TYR A 32 -10.03 1.77 -4.38
CA TYR A 32 -9.77 1.41 -5.77
C TYR A 32 -9.66 2.63 -6.69
N ILE A 33 -10.48 3.65 -6.48
CA ILE A 33 -10.38 4.93 -7.19
C ILE A 33 -9.03 5.57 -6.89
N GLY A 34 -8.59 5.59 -5.62
CA GLY A 34 -7.28 6.07 -5.22
C GLY A 34 -6.15 5.36 -5.95
N ILE A 35 -6.17 4.01 -5.99
CA ILE A 35 -5.18 3.22 -6.73
C ILE A 35 -5.21 3.54 -8.23
N THR A 36 -6.39 3.62 -8.83
CA THR A 36 -6.54 3.87 -10.27
C THR A 36 -5.97 5.24 -10.64
N LEU A 37 -6.36 6.28 -9.91
CA LEU A 37 -5.83 7.64 -10.10
C LEU A 37 -4.33 7.71 -9.83
N GLY A 38 -3.86 7.03 -8.80
CA GLY A 38 -2.44 6.96 -8.47
C GLY A 38 -1.62 6.26 -9.56
N ARG A 39 -2.10 5.16 -10.13
CA ARG A 39 -1.44 4.47 -11.26
C ARG A 39 -1.41 5.33 -12.51
N PHE A 40 -2.52 5.99 -12.82
CA PHE A 40 -2.59 6.92 -13.94
C PHE A 40 -1.60 8.07 -13.78
N ALA A 41 -1.60 8.74 -12.62
CA ALA A 41 -0.67 9.83 -12.33
C ALA A 41 0.80 9.36 -12.34
N SER A 42 1.09 8.20 -11.75
CA SER A 42 2.46 7.65 -11.69
C SER A 42 3.02 7.36 -13.08
N GLY A 43 2.21 6.92 -14.03
CA GLY A 43 2.63 6.65 -15.40
C GLY A 43 3.30 7.87 -16.07
N PHE A 44 2.81 9.08 -15.82
CA PHE A 44 3.40 10.31 -16.36
C PHE A 44 4.59 10.85 -15.55
N ILE A 45 4.61 10.56 -14.27
CA ILE A 45 5.57 11.18 -13.34
C ILE A 45 6.85 10.32 -13.23
N THR A 46 6.71 8.99 -13.32
CA THR A 46 7.84 8.04 -13.14
C THR A 46 8.97 8.27 -14.14
N GLU A 47 8.65 8.59 -15.39
CA GLU A 47 9.64 8.87 -16.42
C GLU A 47 10.55 10.06 -16.05
N ARG A 48 10.02 11.05 -15.33
CA ARG A 48 10.76 12.26 -14.93
C ARG A 48 11.48 12.11 -13.60
N LEU A 49 10.86 11.42 -12.62
CA LEU A 49 11.39 11.31 -11.26
C LEU A 49 12.27 10.08 -11.04
N GLY A 50 12.08 9.02 -11.84
CA GLY A 50 12.69 7.71 -11.65
C GLY A 50 12.05 6.90 -10.50
N ASP A 51 12.24 5.57 -10.53
CA ASP A 51 11.56 4.62 -9.65
C ASP A 51 11.78 4.88 -8.17
N ARG A 52 13.03 5.15 -7.75
CA ARG A 52 13.34 5.38 -6.34
C ARG A 52 12.59 6.55 -5.74
N ARG A 53 12.54 7.68 -6.47
CA ARG A 53 11.84 8.88 -6.00
C ARG A 53 10.33 8.66 -5.98
N MET A 54 9.81 7.89 -6.96
CA MET A 54 8.40 7.53 -7.00
C MET A 54 8.01 6.63 -5.84
N ILE A 55 8.83 5.64 -5.47
CA ILE A 55 8.61 4.80 -4.28
C ILE A 55 8.58 5.67 -3.02
N LEU A 56 9.54 6.59 -2.85
CA LEU A 56 9.59 7.48 -1.70
C LEU A 56 8.37 8.41 -1.64
N LEU A 57 7.95 8.96 -2.78
CA LEU A 57 6.78 9.83 -2.87
C LEU A 57 5.50 9.06 -2.53
N GLY A 58 5.30 7.87 -3.12
CA GLY A 58 4.18 6.99 -2.80
C GLY A 58 4.16 6.59 -1.33
N THR A 59 5.33 6.29 -0.76
CA THR A 59 5.51 5.98 0.66
C THR A 59 5.12 7.17 1.55
N GLY A 60 5.52 8.39 1.19
CA GLY A 60 5.15 9.61 1.91
C GLY A 60 3.63 9.88 1.90
N ILE A 61 2.99 9.72 0.73
CA ILE A 61 1.53 9.88 0.58
C ILE A 61 0.81 8.79 1.41
N LEU A 62 1.28 7.55 1.35
CA LEU A 62 0.74 6.43 2.14
C LEU A 62 0.84 6.72 3.65
N ALA A 63 1.98 7.25 4.11
CA ALA A 63 2.16 7.67 5.50
C ALA A 63 1.12 8.72 5.92
N CYS A 64 0.91 9.76 5.10
CA CYS A 64 -0.10 10.78 5.35
C CYS A 64 -1.50 10.16 5.49
N GLY A 65 -1.87 9.22 4.60
CA GLY A 65 -3.15 8.52 4.66
C GLY A 65 -3.32 7.71 5.95
N ILE A 66 -2.30 6.97 6.38
CA ILE A 66 -2.31 6.21 7.63
C ILE A 66 -2.40 7.16 8.85
N MET A 67 -1.68 8.27 8.85
CA MET A 67 -1.75 9.27 9.90
C MET A 67 -3.16 9.88 10.03
N ILE A 68 -3.81 10.20 8.91
CA ILE A 68 -5.21 10.66 8.90
C ILE A 68 -6.14 9.58 9.50
N LEU A 69 -5.91 8.30 9.20
CA LEU A 69 -6.72 7.21 9.70
C LEU A 69 -6.55 7.00 11.22
N LEU A 70 -5.37 7.29 11.76
CA LEU A 70 -5.05 7.22 13.18
C LEU A 70 -5.70 8.33 14.01
N ILE A 71 -6.13 9.44 13.40
CA ILE A 71 -6.80 10.53 14.13
C ILE A 71 -8.15 10.01 14.65
N PRO A 72 -8.41 10.08 15.98
CA PRO A 72 -9.61 9.53 16.59
C PRO A 72 -10.84 10.42 16.34
N VAL A 73 -11.07 10.82 15.10
CA VAL A 73 -12.25 11.59 14.71
C VAL A 73 -13.39 10.63 14.38
N ARG A 74 -14.56 10.89 14.95
CA ARG A 74 -15.76 10.09 14.68
C ARG A 74 -16.35 10.30 13.28
N SER A 75 -15.84 11.29 12.54
CA SER A 75 -16.32 11.58 11.19
C SER A 75 -15.90 10.47 10.22
N TYR A 76 -16.85 9.90 9.53
CA TYR A 76 -16.60 8.93 8.46
C TYR A 76 -15.86 9.57 7.26
N MET A 77 -16.00 10.89 7.06
CA MET A 77 -15.33 11.61 5.97
C MET A 77 -13.80 11.59 6.10
N THR A 78 -13.27 11.60 7.33
CA THR A 78 -11.81 11.50 7.55
C THR A 78 -11.29 10.12 7.19
N ALA A 79 -12.01 9.06 7.57
CA ALA A 79 -11.63 7.70 7.18
C ALA A 79 -11.74 7.49 5.67
N PHE A 80 -12.76 8.04 5.04
CA PHE A 80 -12.96 8.09 3.61
C PHE A 80 -11.78 8.74 2.87
N ALA A 81 -11.39 9.96 3.27
CA ALA A 81 -10.24 10.65 2.71
C ALA A 81 -8.94 9.86 2.93
N ALA A 82 -8.77 9.26 4.12
CA ALA A 82 -7.63 8.42 4.44
C ALA A 82 -7.49 7.24 3.48
N PHE A 83 -8.56 6.48 3.22
CA PHE A 83 -8.53 5.34 2.31
C PHE A 83 -8.22 5.73 0.86
N LEU A 84 -8.75 6.86 0.40
CA LEU A 84 -8.41 7.40 -0.92
C LEU A 84 -6.92 7.73 -1.02
N VAL A 85 -6.37 8.42 -0.01
CA VAL A 85 -4.95 8.81 0.04
C VAL A 85 -4.05 7.57 0.18
N ILE A 86 -4.43 6.58 0.99
CA ILE A 86 -3.72 5.31 1.13
C ILE A 86 -3.66 4.59 -0.22
N GLY A 87 -4.80 4.47 -0.92
CA GLY A 87 -4.86 3.86 -2.24
C GLY A 87 -3.97 4.58 -3.27
N PHE A 88 -4.02 5.91 -3.29
CA PHE A 88 -3.19 6.73 -4.17
C PHE A 88 -1.69 6.55 -3.88
N GLY A 89 -1.30 6.50 -2.60
CA GLY A 89 0.09 6.28 -2.19
C GLY A 89 0.61 4.87 -2.48
N CYS A 90 -0.22 3.83 -2.36
CA CYS A 90 0.13 2.45 -2.68
C CYS A 90 0.40 2.24 -4.18
N ALA A 91 -0.28 3.00 -5.04
CA ALA A 91 -0.36 2.76 -6.47
C ALA A 91 0.99 2.67 -7.20
N PRO A 92 1.97 3.58 -7.01
CA PRO A 92 3.25 3.56 -7.71
C PRO A 92 4.27 2.58 -7.12
N ILE A 93 4.10 2.16 -5.86
CA ILE A 93 5.16 1.45 -5.13
C ILE A 93 5.52 0.13 -5.80
N TYR A 94 4.53 -0.77 -5.99
CA TYR A 94 4.78 -2.08 -6.56
C TYR A 94 5.27 -2.06 -8.01
N PRO A 95 4.66 -1.29 -8.94
CA PRO A 95 5.17 -1.17 -10.30
C PRO A 95 6.61 -0.65 -10.36
N CYS A 96 6.96 0.36 -9.56
CA CYS A 96 8.32 0.91 -9.53
C CYS A 96 9.34 -0.08 -8.95
N ILE A 97 8.96 -0.92 -7.97
CA ILE A 97 9.82 -1.99 -7.46
C ILE A 97 10.14 -3.00 -8.57
N ILE A 98 9.12 -3.47 -9.30
CA ILE A 98 9.30 -4.41 -10.40
C ILE A 98 10.14 -3.79 -11.54
N HIS A 99 9.82 -2.54 -11.92
CA HIS A 99 10.53 -1.83 -12.99
C HIS A 99 12.02 -1.60 -12.65
N SER A 100 12.35 -1.32 -11.39
CA SER A 100 13.73 -1.12 -10.96
C SER A 100 14.55 -2.41 -10.81
N THR A 101 13.94 -3.60 -10.90
CA THR A 101 14.61 -4.88 -10.67
C THR A 101 15.78 -5.15 -11.64
N PRO A 102 15.66 -4.95 -12.97
CA PRO A 102 16.78 -5.15 -13.89
C PRO A 102 17.96 -4.22 -13.59
N ALA A 103 17.68 -2.97 -13.21
CA ALA A 103 18.73 -2.01 -12.87
C ALA A 103 19.46 -2.35 -11.57
N ASN A 104 18.75 -2.96 -10.59
CA ASN A 104 19.31 -3.29 -9.28
C ASN A 104 20.05 -4.62 -9.27
N PHE A 105 19.59 -5.63 -10.00
CA PHE A 105 20.07 -7.01 -9.94
C PHE A 105 20.69 -7.54 -11.26
N GLY A 106 20.69 -6.73 -12.31
CA GLY A 106 21.14 -7.13 -13.64
C GLY A 106 20.03 -7.76 -14.49
N ALA A 107 20.10 -7.52 -15.82
CA ALA A 107 19.09 -7.99 -16.76
C ALA A 107 19.00 -9.53 -16.81
N GLU A 108 20.14 -10.23 -16.65
CA GLU A 108 20.21 -11.70 -16.72
C GLU A 108 19.38 -12.38 -15.61
N ASN A 109 19.38 -11.82 -14.40
CA ASN A 109 18.70 -12.38 -13.23
C ASN A 109 17.30 -11.80 -13.00
N SER A 110 16.94 -10.75 -13.74
CA SER A 110 15.72 -9.98 -13.49
C SER A 110 14.45 -10.81 -13.58
N GLY A 111 14.36 -11.72 -14.55
CA GLY A 111 13.19 -12.58 -14.74
C GLY A 111 12.91 -13.48 -13.53
N ALA A 112 13.96 -14.13 -13.00
CA ALA A 112 13.83 -14.99 -11.82
C ALA A 112 13.45 -14.17 -10.57
N ILE A 113 14.08 -13.01 -10.37
CA ILE A 113 13.81 -12.14 -9.22
C ILE A 113 12.38 -11.56 -9.28
N ILE A 114 11.93 -11.10 -10.46
CA ILE A 114 10.55 -10.66 -10.65
C ILE A 114 9.57 -11.79 -10.35
N GLY A 115 9.87 -13.01 -10.80
CA GLY A 115 9.05 -14.20 -10.50
C GLY A 115 8.91 -14.43 -9.00
N ILE A 116 10.01 -14.35 -8.23
CA ILE A 116 10.00 -14.48 -6.77
C ILE A 116 9.22 -13.33 -6.12
N GLN A 117 9.40 -12.09 -6.58
CA GLN A 117 8.67 -10.93 -6.07
C GLN A 117 7.15 -11.09 -6.28
N MET A 118 6.73 -11.51 -7.47
CA MET A 118 5.32 -11.75 -7.78
C MET A 118 4.75 -12.90 -6.95
N ALA A 119 5.45 -14.03 -6.86
CA ALA A 119 5.03 -15.17 -6.04
C ALA A 119 4.86 -14.77 -4.57
N SER A 120 5.82 -14.04 -4.01
CA SER A 120 5.75 -13.53 -2.64
C SER A 120 4.57 -12.57 -2.43
N ALA A 121 4.30 -11.70 -3.42
CA ALA A 121 3.15 -10.79 -3.38
C ALA A 121 1.82 -11.55 -3.40
N TYR A 122 1.68 -12.59 -4.23
CA TYR A 122 0.48 -13.45 -4.28
C TYR A 122 0.29 -14.24 -2.99
N VAL A 123 1.35 -14.84 -2.44
CA VAL A 123 1.29 -15.52 -1.13
C VAL A 123 0.82 -14.52 -0.05
N GLY A 124 1.42 -13.35 0.01
CA GLY A 124 1.03 -12.32 0.96
C GLY A 124 -0.41 -11.84 0.79
N SER A 125 -0.86 -11.59 -0.44
CA SER A 125 -2.23 -11.13 -0.71
C SER A 125 -3.29 -12.20 -0.47
N THR A 126 -2.93 -13.48 -0.53
CA THR A 126 -3.84 -14.61 -0.28
C THR A 126 -3.97 -14.91 1.21
N PHE A 127 -2.87 -14.96 1.95
CA PHE A 127 -2.88 -15.44 3.34
C PHE A 127 -3.04 -14.31 4.38
N ILE A 128 -2.51 -13.13 4.13
CA ILE A 128 -2.51 -12.05 5.12
C ILE A 128 -3.91 -11.48 5.41
N PRO A 129 -4.82 -11.26 4.42
CA PRO A 129 -6.17 -10.76 4.71
C PRO A 129 -7.01 -11.71 5.58
N PRO A 130 -7.06 -13.04 5.34
CA PRO A 130 -7.74 -13.96 6.24
C PRO A 130 -7.16 -13.98 7.66
N LEU A 131 -5.82 -13.94 7.79
CA LEU A 131 -5.17 -13.87 9.11
C LEU A 131 -5.56 -12.58 9.85
N PHE A 132 -5.59 -11.44 9.15
CA PHE A 132 -6.09 -10.20 9.74
C PHE A 132 -7.56 -10.32 10.16
N GLY A 133 -8.40 -11.00 9.38
CA GLY A 133 -9.80 -11.24 9.74
C GLY A 133 -9.95 -12.02 11.04
N LEU A 134 -9.18 -13.09 11.22
CA LEU A 134 -9.16 -13.86 12.47
C LEU A 134 -8.73 -12.99 13.65
N PHE A 135 -7.68 -12.18 13.47
CA PHE A 135 -7.19 -11.26 14.48
C PHE A 135 -8.22 -10.15 14.78
N GLY A 136 -8.79 -9.52 13.75
CA GLY A 136 -9.80 -8.49 13.87
C GLY A 136 -11.08 -8.96 14.58
N ASN A 137 -11.51 -10.21 14.33
CA ASN A 137 -12.63 -10.81 15.03
C ASN A 137 -12.35 -11.03 16.53
N ALA A 138 -11.09 -11.28 16.91
CA ALA A 138 -10.70 -11.51 18.30
C ALA A 138 -10.51 -10.21 19.10
N VAL A 139 -9.95 -9.17 18.49
CA VAL A 139 -9.51 -7.92 19.18
C VAL A 139 -10.30 -6.69 18.75
N GLY A 140 -11.12 -6.82 17.68
CA GLY A 140 -11.87 -5.72 17.07
C GLY A 140 -11.14 -5.10 15.87
N PHE A 141 -11.91 -4.64 14.88
CA PHE A 141 -11.37 -4.05 13.63
C PHE A 141 -10.79 -2.64 13.81
N SER A 142 -10.93 -2.03 15.00
CA SER A 142 -10.29 -0.76 15.34
C SER A 142 -8.75 -0.81 15.31
N VAL A 143 -8.16 -2.01 15.33
CA VAL A 143 -6.71 -2.20 15.20
C VAL A 143 -6.18 -2.02 13.77
N MET A 144 -7.05 -1.87 12.77
CA MET A 144 -6.67 -1.75 11.35
C MET A 144 -5.63 -0.65 11.08
N PRO A 145 -5.73 0.58 11.62
CA PRO A 145 -4.72 1.60 11.40
C PRO A 145 -3.35 1.21 11.96
N VAL A 146 -3.30 0.58 13.12
CA VAL A 146 -2.05 0.10 13.74
C VAL A 146 -1.43 -1.03 12.92
N TYR A 147 -2.25 -1.94 12.43
CA TYR A 147 -1.84 -3.00 11.52
C TYR A 147 -1.23 -2.42 10.23
N LEU A 148 -1.89 -1.46 9.59
CA LEU A 148 -1.37 -0.79 8.40
C LEU A 148 -0.05 -0.07 8.68
N LEU A 149 0.07 0.57 9.85
CA LEU A 149 1.30 1.23 10.29
C LEU A 149 2.46 0.22 10.46
N ALA A 150 2.20 -0.95 11.05
CA ALA A 150 3.21 -1.99 11.23
C ALA A 150 3.75 -2.50 9.88
N PHE A 151 2.87 -2.78 8.92
CA PHE A 151 3.28 -3.18 7.56
C PHE A 151 3.97 -2.05 6.79
N PHE A 152 3.56 -0.82 7.00
CA PHE A 152 4.21 0.36 6.46
C PHE A 152 5.66 0.49 6.97
N ALA A 153 5.87 0.35 8.28
CA ALA A 153 7.20 0.35 8.87
C ALA A 153 8.08 -0.79 8.33
N LEU A 154 7.52 -2.00 8.22
CA LEU A 154 8.20 -3.14 7.63
C LEU A 154 8.60 -2.87 6.17
N MET A 155 7.71 -2.27 5.38
CA MET A 155 7.98 -1.90 3.99
C MET A 155 9.15 -0.91 3.90
N ILE A 156 9.19 0.11 4.74
CA ILE A 156 10.31 1.08 4.76
C ILE A 156 11.62 0.38 5.09
N ILE A 157 11.64 -0.45 6.12
CA ILE A 157 12.84 -1.17 6.55
C ILE A 157 13.37 -2.05 5.42
N MET A 158 12.49 -2.83 4.78
CA MET A 158 12.86 -3.73 3.69
C MET A 158 13.32 -2.98 2.44
N THR A 159 12.67 -1.86 2.11
CA THR A 159 13.05 -1.01 0.97
C THR A 159 14.42 -0.39 1.19
N GLU A 160 14.68 0.15 2.37
CA GLU A 160 15.99 0.73 2.71
C GLU A 160 17.09 -0.34 2.75
N ALA A 161 16.80 -1.52 3.30
CA ALA A 161 17.73 -2.65 3.30
C ALA A 161 18.10 -3.05 1.86
N THR A 162 17.14 -3.14 0.96
CA THR A 162 17.35 -3.45 -0.45
C THR A 162 18.26 -2.40 -1.10
N PHE A 163 17.99 -1.12 -0.92
CA PHE A 163 18.81 -0.05 -1.49
C PHE A 163 20.26 -0.05 -0.94
N ARG A 164 20.47 -0.44 0.30
CA ARG A 164 21.83 -0.57 0.87
C ARG A 164 22.59 -1.75 0.29
N ILE A 165 21.92 -2.89 0.10
CA ILE A 165 22.54 -4.12 -0.42
C ILE A 165 22.87 -3.97 -1.91
N THR A 166 21.99 -3.36 -2.71
CA THR A 166 22.18 -3.20 -4.16
C THR A 166 23.19 -2.12 -4.52
N GLY A 167 23.58 -1.25 -3.58
CA GLY A 167 24.71 -0.31 -3.70
C GLY A 167 24.59 0.73 -4.81
N LYS A 168 23.48 0.77 -5.55
CA LYS A 168 23.25 1.76 -6.61
C LYS A 168 22.31 2.86 -6.11
N PRO A 169 22.80 4.12 -5.93
CA PRO A 169 21.90 5.25 -5.85
C PRO A 169 21.14 5.29 -7.18
N GLY A 170 19.80 5.15 -7.10
CA GLY A 170 18.93 5.08 -8.27
C GLY A 170 19.32 6.07 -9.34
N GLY A 171 19.55 5.54 -10.53
CA GLY A 171 19.80 6.14 -11.82
C GLY A 171 20.04 7.65 -11.90
N LYS A 172 21.28 8.02 -12.12
CA LYS A 172 21.58 9.15 -13.01
C LYS A 172 21.72 8.54 -14.42
N ASN A 173 20.75 8.73 -15.24
CA ASN A 173 20.88 9.00 -16.67
C ASN A 173 19.77 9.95 -17.03
#